data_863255bddfb65afff5efa9496f980af9
#
_entry.id   863255bddfb65afff5efa9496f980af9
#
_cell.length_a   1.000
_cell.length_b   1.000
_cell.length_c   1.000
_cell.angle_alpha   90.00
_cell.angle_beta   90.00
_cell.angle_gamma   90.00
#
_symmetry.space_group_name_H-M   'P 1'
#
loop_
_entity.id
_entity.type
_entity.pdbx_description
1 polymer ?
#
loop_
_entity_poly.entity_id
_entity_poly.type
_entity_poly.pdbx_seq_one_letter_code
_entity_poly.pdbx_strand_id
1 'polypeptide(L)' 'MDALSEERNFYKVEKWTKDGSKVDRLIYAGNNLANARTIFAETVKHRRRIRLTIRQRTRVLDRWPEE' A
#
# COMPACT_ATOMS: atom_id res chain seq x y z
N MET A 1 20.56 -3.12 -9.62
CA MET A 1 19.43 -2.25 -9.26
C MET A 1 18.19 -2.67 -10.00
N ASP A 2 17.11 -2.69 -9.31
CA ASP A 2 15.87 -3.10 -9.90
C ASP A 2 15.08 -1.88 -10.39
N ALA A 3 15.05 -1.71 -11.70
CA ALA A 3 14.38 -0.56 -12.28
C ALA A 3 12.87 -0.61 -12.08
N LEU A 4 12.31 -1.79 -11.91
CA LEU A 4 10.86 -1.91 -11.77
C LEU A 4 10.34 -1.27 -10.51
N SER A 5 11.05 -1.42 -9.41
CA SER A 5 10.59 -0.84 -8.16
C SER A 5 10.76 0.67 -8.15
N GLU A 6 11.50 1.20 -9.13
CA GLU A 6 11.73 2.63 -9.22
C GLU A 6 10.82 3.31 -10.23
N GLU A 7 10.03 2.56 -10.96
CA GLU A 7 9.18 3.15 -11.97
C GLU A 7 8.07 3.95 -11.34
N ARG A 8 7.73 5.07 -11.99
CA ARG A 8 6.69 5.94 -11.46
C ARG A 8 5.33 5.27 -11.43
N ASN A 9 5.10 4.26 -12.26
CA ASN A 9 3.81 3.57 -12.29
C ASN A 9 3.84 2.26 -11.52
N PHE A 10 4.71 2.16 -10.54
CA PHE A 10 4.79 0.97 -9.71
C PHE A 10 4.19 1.27 -8.35
N TYR A 11 3.22 0.48 -7.94
CA TYR A 11 2.44 0.73 -6.74
C TYR A 11 2.56 -0.42 -5.77
N LYS A 12 2.57 -0.10 -4.48
CA LYS A 12 2.61 -1.10 -3.42
C LYS A 12 1.50 -0.84 -2.43
N VAL A 13 0.78 -1.91 -2.07
CA VAL A 13 -0.18 -1.85 -0.97
C VAL A 13 0.50 -2.54 0.19
N GLU A 14 0.76 -1.79 1.26
CA GLU A 14 1.54 -2.28 2.39
C GLU A 14 0.76 -2.18 3.67
N LYS A 15 0.82 -3.25 4.47
CA LYS A 15 0.25 -3.25 5.80
C LYS A 15 1.36 -2.93 6.79
N TRP A 16 1.08 -2.00 7.69
CA TRP A 16 2.06 -1.54 8.66
C TRP A 16 1.80 -2.16 10.02
N THR A 17 2.79 -2.12 10.90
CA THR A 17 2.62 -2.53 12.27
C THR A 17 1.64 -1.60 12.97
N LYS A 18 1.15 -2.03 14.14
CA LYS A 18 0.15 -1.25 14.87
C LYS A 18 0.59 0.17 15.15
N ASP A 19 1.85 0.35 15.49
CA ASP A 19 2.35 1.67 15.81
C ASP A 19 2.78 2.45 14.56
N GLY A 20 2.70 1.83 13.38
CA GLY A 20 3.02 2.49 12.13
C GLY A 20 4.51 2.68 11.89
N SER A 21 5.36 2.00 12.66
CA SER A 21 6.79 2.26 12.56
C SER A 21 7.46 1.52 11.42
N LYS A 22 6.87 0.43 10.95
CA LYS A 22 7.48 -0.33 9.85
C LYS A 22 6.44 -1.12 9.11
N VAL A 23 6.81 -1.56 7.90
CA VAL A 23 5.93 -2.38 7.09
C VAL A 23 5.94 -3.80 7.65
N ASP A 24 4.74 -4.31 7.89
CA ASP A 24 4.55 -5.65 8.40
C ASP A 24 4.39 -6.66 7.27
N ARG A 25 3.72 -6.25 6.20
CA ARG A 25 3.42 -7.17 5.11
C ARG A 25 3.16 -6.41 3.82
N LEU A 26 3.72 -6.93 2.74
CA LEU A 26 3.43 -6.43 1.40
C LEU A 26 2.24 -7.20 0.86
N ILE A 27 1.16 -6.51 0.55
CA ILE A 27 -0.07 -7.16 0.09
C ILE A 27 -0.14 -7.20 -1.42
N TYR A 28 0.33 -6.13 -2.06
CA TYR A 28 0.31 -6.04 -3.51
C TYR A 28 1.48 -5.21 -3.99
N ALA A 29 2.05 -5.60 -5.11
CA ALA A 29 3.07 -4.80 -5.79
C ALA A 29 2.89 -4.99 -7.27
N GLY A 30 2.75 -3.89 -8.00
CA GLY A 30 2.54 -3.98 -9.43
C GLY A 30 2.34 -2.61 -10.03
N ASN A 31 2.00 -2.60 -11.31
CA ASN A 31 1.89 -1.36 -12.06
C ASN A 31 0.44 -0.95 -12.36
N ASN A 32 -0.52 -1.53 -11.65
CA ASN A 32 -1.92 -1.24 -11.90
C ASN A 32 -2.53 -0.57 -10.67
N LEU A 33 -2.70 0.75 -10.75
CA LEU A 33 -3.24 1.51 -9.63
C LEU A 33 -4.68 1.13 -9.32
N ALA A 34 -5.47 0.81 -10.34
CA ALA A 34 -6.84 0.40 -10.10
C ALA A 34 -6.90 -0.89 -9.28
N ASN A 35 -6.01 -1.85 -9.59
CA ASN A 35 -5.91 -3.06 -8.79
C ASN A 35 -5.47 -2.75 -7.36
N ALA A 36 -4.48 -1.88 -7.22
CA ALA A 36 -4.00 -1.51 -5.90
C ALA A 36 -5.14 -0.91 -5.06
N ARG A 37 -5.95 -0.04 -5.67
CA ARG A 37 -7.06 0.57 -4.96
C ARG A 37 -8.14 -0.44 -4.60
N THR A 38 -8.41 -1.39 -5.49
CA THR A 38 -9.38 -2.44 -5.19
C THR A 38 -8.92 -3.30 -4.01
N ILE A 39 -7.67 -3.70 -4.04
CA ILE A 39 -7.11 -4.53 -2.97
C ILE A 39 -7.11 -3.76 -1.65
N PHE A 40 -6.73 -2.49 -1.70
CA PHE A 40 -6.73 -1.63 -0.54
C PHE A 40 -8.14 -1.56 0.07
N ALA A 41 -9.14 -1.26 -0.76
CA ALA A 41 -10.50 -1.12 -0.29
C ALA A 41 -11.05 -2.42 0.29
N GLU A 42 -10.77 -3.54 -0.38
CA GLU A 42 -11.24 -4.82 0.11
C GLU A 42 -10.59 -5.19 1.43
N THR A 43 -9.32 -4.90 1.56
CA THR A 43 -8.61 -5.23 2.79
C THR A 43 -9.16 -4.40 3.96
N VAL A 44 -9.37 -3.11 3.75
CA VAL A 44 -9.94 -2.24 4.78
C VAL A 44 -11.33 -2.72 5.16
N LYS A 45 -12.12 -3.10 4.16
CA LYS A 45 -13.48 -3.55 4.40
C LYS A 45 -13.54 -4.74 5.33
N HIS A 46 -12.58 -5.63 5.22
CA HIS A 46 -12.56 -6.85 6.01
C HIS A 46 -11.73 -6.73 7.29
N ARG A 47 -10.84 -5.76 7.37
CA ARG A 47 -9.94 -5.63 8.50
C ARG A 47 -9.73 -4.16 8.83
N ARG A 48 -10.68 -3.59 9.54
CA ARG A 48 -10.68 -2.14 9.78
C ARG A 48 -9.65 -1.66 10.78
N ARG A 49 -9.06 -2.57 11.53
CA ARG A 49 -8.13 -2.15 12.59
C ARG A 49 -6.68 -2.29 12.19
N ILE A 50 -6.41 -2.20 10.91
CA ILE A 50 -5.05 -2.27 10.41
C ILE A 50 -4.64 -0.93 9.85
N ARG A 51 -3.35 -0.79 9.58
CA ARG A 51 -2.82 0.38 8.90
C ARG A 51 -2.36 -0.04 7.52
N LEU A 52 -2.88 0.63 6.51
CA LEU A 52 -2.55 0.33 5.12
C LEU A 52 -2.13 1.59 4.40
N THR A 53 -1.24 1.45 3.44
CA THR A 53 -0.92 2.52 2.50
C THR A 53 -0.87 1.98 1.10
N ILE A 54 -1.18 2.85 0.13
CA ILE A 54 -0.81 2.65 -1.26
C ILE A 54 0.33 3.61 -1.51
N ARG A 55 1.46 3.09 -1.93
CA ARG A 55 2.65 3.90 -2.10
C ARG A 55 3.16 3.78 -3.52
N GLN A 56 3.59 4.92 -4.06
CA GLN A 56 4.27 5.01 -5.33
C GLN A 56 5.65 5.57 -5.03
N ARG A 57 6.66 4.72 -5.03
CA ARG A 57 8.00 5.07 -4.59
C ARG A 57 7.93 5.59 -3.14
N THR A 58 8.31 6.81 -2.88
CA THR A 58 8.24 7.37 -1.52
C THR A 58 6.94 8.11 -1.27
N ARG A 59 6.09 8.21 -2.27
CA ARG A 59 4.88 9.00 -2.17
C ARG A 59 3.71 8.14 -1.73
N VAL A 60 3.05 8.54 -0.67
CA VAL A 60 1.86 7.85 -0.20
C VAL A 60 0.66 8.42 -0.93
N LEU A 61 -0.02 7.58 -1.68
CA LEU A 61 -1.19 7.99 -2.47
C LEU A 61 -2.47 7.87 -1.67
N ASP A 62 -2.52 6.92 -0.77
CA ASP A 62 -3.70 6.70 0.04
C ASP A 62 -3.29 5.97 1.30
N ARG A 63 -4.06 6.14 2.36
CA ARG A 63 -3.76 5.46 3.62
C ARG A 63 -5.02 5.21 4.42
N TRP A 64 -4.95 4.21 5.28
CA TRP A 64 -6.01 3.87 6.21
C TRP A 64 -5.39 3.58 7.57
N PRO A 65 -5.88 4.10 8.67
CA PRO A 65 -6.92 5.14 8.71
C PRO A 65 -6.39 6.45 8.15
N GLU A 66 -7.30 7.32 7.80
CA GLU A 66 -6.94 8.54 7.07
C GLU A 66 -6.18 9.55 7.86
N GLU A 67 -6.20 9.50 9.15
CA GLU A 67 -5.50 10.52 9.87
C GLU A 67 -4.20 10.06 10.46
#